data_467b4ed6439a33d5450dc65563fbff49
#
_entry.id   467b4ed6439a33d5450dc65563fbff49
#
_cell.length_a   1.000
_cell.length_b   1.000
_cell.length_c   1.000
_cell.angle_alpha   90.00
_cell.angle_beta   90.00
_cell.angle_gamma   90.00
#
_symmetry.space_group_name_H-M   'P 1'
#
loop_
_entity.id
_entity.type
_entity.pdbx_description
1 polymer ?
#
loop_
_entity_poly.entity_id
_entity_poly.type
_entity_poly.pdbx_seq_one_letter_code
_entity_poly.pdbx_strand_id
1 'polypeptide(L)'
;MVATARNPDVLAEVVARVLSAGATEFEVEYEDGEEQVVAFSGTVGVGVATFRSDSDDAQELRRQLYALKKKRRKIIHAGIEYVLRVKVFDSFGEDAFRVTIARI
;
A
#
# COMPACT_ATOMS: atom_id res chain seq x y z
N MET A 1 1.97 -22.27 20.96
CA MET A 1 2.28 -21.70 20.36
C MET A 1 1.92 -20.64 20.04
N VAL A 2 2.28 -20.11 19.82
CA VAL A 2 1.89 -19.06 19.49
C VAL A 2 1.60 -18.86 18.27
N ALA A 3 0.61 -18.62 18.10
CA ALA A 3 0.28 -18.27 16.88
C ALA A 3 1.17 -17.34 16.38
N THR A 4 1.64 -17.58 15.33
CA THR A 4 2.35 -16.70 14.71
C THR A 4 1.63 -15.51 14.54
N ALA A 5 2.11 -14.58 15.05
CA ALA A 5 1.55 -13.37 14.88
C ALA A 5 1.68 -13.02 13.47
N ARG A 6 0.59 -12.93 12.82
CA ARG A 6 0.62 -12.30 11.56
C ARG A 6 0.95 -10.88 11.78
N ASN A 7 1.71 -10.34 10.94
CA ASN A 7 1.93 -8.93 10.97
C ASN A 7 0.67 -8.27 10.44
N PRO A 8 -0.11 -7.62 11.29
CA PRO A 8 -1.34 -7.00 10.82
C PRO A 8 -1.09 -5.71 10.07
N ASP A 9 0.15 -5.25 9.98
CA ASP A 9 0.44 -3.97 9.34
C ASP A 9 0.93 -4.17 7.92
N VAL A 10 0.02 -4.67 7.08
CA VAL A 10 0.32 -4.95 5.69
C VAL A 10 0.71 -3.67 4.95
N LEU A 11 0.05 -2.56 5.26
CA LEU A 11 0.37 -1.28 4.62
C LEU A 11 1.80 -0.87 4.91
N ALA A 12 2.27 -1.03 6.15
CA ALA A 12 3.65 -0.68 6.49
C ALA A 12 4.64 -1.53 5.72
N GLU A 13 4.35 -2.82 5.52
CA GLU A 13 5.22 -3.68 4.73
C GLU A 13 5.27 -3.23 3.27
N VAL A 14 4.12 -2.88 2.71
CA VAL A 14 4.05 -2.39 1.34
C VAL A 14 4.86 -1.10 1.21
N VAL A 15 4.69 -0.18 2.14
CA VAL A 15 5.43 1.09 2.11
C VAL A 15 6.94 0.83 2.16
N ALA A 16 7.37 -0.11 3.01
CA ALA A 16 8.81 -0.45 3.09
C ALA A 16 9.33 -0.97 1.76
N ARG A 17 8.56 -1.81 1.07
CA ARG A 17 8.96 -2.32 -0.24
C ARG A 17 9.04 -1.22 -1.29
N VAL A 18 8.07 -0.29 -1.27
CA VAL A 18 8.04 0.83 -2.21
C VAL A 18 9.27 1.71 -2.00
N LEU A 19 9.56 2.06 -0.74
CA LEU A 19 10.73 2.88 -0.42
C LEU A 19 12.02 2.18 -0.78
N SER A 20 12.10 0.87 -0.54
CA SER A 20 13.29 0.09 -0.90
C SER A 20 13.49 0.02 -2.40
N ALA A 21 12.44 0.16 -3.18
CA ALA A 21 12.53 0.20 -4.63
C ALA A 21 12.89 1.60 -5.15
N GLY A 22 13.11 2.55 -4.24
CA GLY A 22 13.48 3.92 -4.63
C GLY A 22 12.32 4.79 -5.05
N ALA A 23 11.11 4.40 -4.70
CA ALA A 23 9.91 5.13 -5.09
C ALA A 23 9.24 5.76 -3.87
N THR A 24 8.40 6.78 -4.11
CA THR A 24 7.66 7.46 -3.06
C THR A 24 6.17 7.51 -3.34
N GLU A 25 5.72 6.80 -4.37
CA GLU A 25 4.30 6.68 -4.70
C GLU A 25 4.02 5.26 -5.10
N PHE A 26 2.80 4.81 -4.85
CA PHE A 26 2.39 3.50 -5.35
C PHE A 26 0.88 3.48 -5.59
N GLU A 27 0.45 2.53 -6.41
CA GLU A 27 -0.96 2.30 -6.65
C GLU A 27 -1.30 0.87 -6.29
N VAL A 28 -2.53 0.67 -5.81
CA VAL A 28 -3.07 -0.65 -5.55
C VAL A 28 -4.31 -0.78 -6.42
N GLU A 29 -4.31 -1.75 -7.32
CA GLU A 29 -5.42 -2.01 -8.23
C GLU A 29 -5.79 -3.46 -8.25
N TYR A 30 -7.09 -3.72 -8.38
CA TYR A 30 -7.57 -5.09 -8.54
C TYR A 30 -7.42 -5.49 -10.00
N GLU A 31 -6.84 -6.66 -10.24
CA GLU A 31 -6.72 -7.21 -11.58
C GLU A 31 -6.73 -8.73 -11.51
N ASP A 32 -7.69 -9.35 -12.18
CA ASP A 32 -7.75 -10.81 -12.30
C ASP A 32 -7.69 -11.55 -10.96
N GLY A 33 -8.44 -11.07 -9.99
CA GLY A 33 -8.50 -11.74 -8.68
C GLY A 33 -7.38 -11.39 -7.74
N GLU A 34 -6.55 -10.40 -8.10
CA GLU A 34 -5.43 -10.00 -7.27
C GLU A 34 -5.41 -8.50 -7.05
N GLU A 35 -4.86 -8.09 -5.89
CA GLU A 35 -4.56 -6.70 -5.64
C GLU A 35 -3.11 -6.51 -6.03
N GLN A 36 -2.85 -5.71 -7.03
CA GLN A 36 -1.52 -5.48 -7.55
C GLN A 36 -0.98 -4.18 -7.00
N VAL A 37 0.23 -4.22 -6.45
CA VAL A 37 0.87 -3.02 -5.90
C VAL A 37 2.01 -2.64 -6.82
N VAL A 38 1.93 -1.44 -7.40
CA VAL A 38 2.92 -0.95 -8.35
C VAL A 38 3.52 0.33 -7.79
N ALA A 39 4.83 0.34 -7.62
CA ALA A 39 5.56 1.53 -7.18
C ALA A 39 5.92 2.38 -8.40
N PHE A 40 5.83 3.70 -8.24
CA PHE A 40 6.11 4.61 -9.34
C PHE A 40 7.27 5.53 -9.02
N SER A 41 8.19 5.65 -10.01
CA SER A 41 9.24 6.62 -9.97
C SER A 41 9.07 7.41 -11.26
N GLY A 42 8.51 8.59 -11.17
CA GLY A 42 8.09 9.34 -12.36
C GLY A 42 7.00 8.58 -13.09
N THR A 43 7.25 8.24 -14.35
CA THR A 43 6.27 7.51 -15.15
C THR A 43 6.56 6.01 -15.21
N VAL A 44 7.63 5.56 -14.55
CA VAL A 44 8.02 4.15 -14.57
C VAL A 44 7.39 3.44 -13.40
N GLY A 45 6.63 2.38 -13.67
CA GLY A 45 5.99 1.56 -12.63
C GLY A 45 6.69 0.22 -12.49
N VAL A 46 6.87 -0.23 -11.25
CA VAL A 46 7.46 -1.52 -10.94
C VAL A 46 6.58 -2.24 -9.95
N GLY A 47 6.18 -3.47 -10.27
CA GLY A 47 5.39 -4.28 -9.34
C GLY A 47 6.22 -4.65 -8.12
N VAL A 48 5.70 -4.39 -6.92
CA VAL A 48 6.42 -4.67 -5.69
C VAL A 48 5.72 -5.70 -4.81
N ALA A 49 4.43 -5.93 -5.04
CA ALA A 49 3.67 -6.92 -4.27
C ALA A 49 2.40 -7.30 -5.01
N THR A 50 1.92 -8.49 -4.73
CA THR A 50 0.66 -8.99 -5.26
C THR A 50 -0.01 -9.80 -4.16
N PHE A 51 -1.29 -9.54 -3.94
CA PHE A 51 -2.07 -10.29 -2.95
C PHE A 51 -3.31 -10.86 -3.63
N ARG A 52 -3.65 -12.10 -3.31
CA ARG A 52 -4.95 -12.62 -3.76
C ARG A 52 -6.03 -11.77 -3.11
N SER A 53 -7.01 -11.33 -3.88
CA SER A 53 -7.98 -10.37 -3.36
C SER A 53 -8.86 -10.97 -2.25
N ASP A 54 -8.99 -12.30 -2.19
CA ASP A 54 -9.73 -12.97 -1.13
C ASP A 54 -8.87 -13.29 0.09
N SER A 55 -7.59 -12.90 0.10
CA SER A 55 -6.70 -13.19 1.21
C SER A 55 -6.92 -12.22 2.36
N ASP A 56 -6.54 -12.65 3.56
CA ASP A 56 -6.61 -11.78 4.73
C ASP A 56 -5.72 -10.55 4.56
N ASP A 57 -4.55 -10.73 3.94
CA ASP A 57 -3.63 -9.61 3.73
C ASP A 57 -4.21 -8.56 2.77
N ALA A 58 -4.88 -9.01 1.70
CA ALA A 58 -5.51 -8.07 0.77
C ALA A 58 -6.63 -7.30 1.45
N GLN A 59 -7.43 -8.00 2.26
CA GLN A 59 -8.53 -7.36 2.98
C GLN A 59 -8.00 -6.36 4.00
N GLU A 60 -6.95 -6.72 4.72
CA GLU A 60 -6.35 -5.81 5.69
C GLU A 60 -5.73 -4.60 5.01
N LEU A 61 -5.04 -4.81 3.88
CA LEU A 61 -4.47 -3.70 3.13
C LEU A 61 -5.55 -2.71 2.72
N ARG A 62 -6.67 -3.21 2.18
CA ARG A 62 -7.76 -2.33 1.75
C ARG A 62 -8.37 -1.59 2.93
N ARG A 63 -8.55 -2.28 4.06
CA ARG A 63 -9.06 -1.64 5.27
C ARG A 63 -8.14 -0.48 5.69
N GLN A 64 -6.83 -0.72 5.67
CA GLN A 64 -5.87 0.31 6.05
C GLN A 64 -5.84 1.46 5.05
N LEU A 65 -6.00 1.17 3.77
CA LEU A 65 -6.05 2.22 2.74
C LEU A 65 -7.29 3.09 2.89
N TYR A 66 -8.46 2.48 3.16
CA TYR A 66 -9.67 3.28 3.40
C TYR A 66 -9.53 4.12 4.67
N ALA A 67 -8.83 3.62 5.69
CA ALA A 67 -8.62 4.39 6.90
C ALA A 67 -7.78 5.65 6.63
N LEU A 68 -6.89 5.63 5.65
CA LEU A 68 -6.10 6.80 5.29
C LEU A 68 -6.95 7.95 4.76
N LYS A 69 -8.11 7.65 4.18
CA LYS A 69 -9.02 8.71 3.71
C LYS A 69 -9.50 9.56 4.85
N LYS A 70 -9.66 8.97 6.02
CA LYS A 70 -10.18 9.68 7.19
C LYS A 70 -9.09 10.36 7.96
N LYS A 71 -7.90 9.75 7.99
CA LYS A 71 -6.82 10.29 8.78
C LYS A 71 -5.49 9.86 8.18
N ARG A 72 -4.62 10.81 7.95
CA ARG A 72 -3.27 10.54 7.48
C ARG A 72 -2.54 9.73 8.53
N ARG A 73 -1.60 8.95 8.08
CA ARG A 73 -0.82 8.09 8.96
C ARG A 73 0.65 8.41 8.82
N LYS A 74 1.34 8.49 9.96
CA LYS A 74 2.80 8.61 9.99
C LYS A 74 3.41 7.23 10.07
N ILE A 75 4.55 7.07 9.43
CA ILE A 75 5.27 5.81 9.46
C ILE A 75 6.76 6.11 9.50
N ILE A 76 7.52 5.24 10.16
CA ILE A 76 8.97 5.39 10.22
C ILE A 76 9.59 4.24 9.44
N HIS A 77 10.51 4.57 8.54
CA HIS A 77 11.26 3.58 7.79
C HIS A 77 12.72 4.01 7.74
N ALA A 78 13.62 3.12 8.15
CA ALA A 78 15.07 3.39 8.19
C ALA A 78 15.37 4.69 8.94
N GLY A 79 14.67 4.94 10.04
CA GLY A 79 14.90 6.11 10.87
C GLY A 79 14.31 7.42 10.35
N ILE A 80 13.63 7.37 9.21
CA ILE A 80 13.06 8.56 8.60
C ILE A 80 11.55 8.54 8.75
N GLU A 81 10.97 9.66 9.12
CA GLU A 81 9.51 9.78 9.28
C GLU A 81 8.86 10.21 7.98
N TYR A 82 7.77 9.55 7.66
CA TYR A 82 6.97 9.86 6.47
C TYR A 82 5.51 9.98 6.86
N VAL A 83 4.75 10.69 6.04
CA VAL A 83 3.30 10.74 6.18
C VAL A 83 2.70 10.16 4.91
N LEU A 84 1.65 9.35 5.08
CA LEU A 84 0.95 8.70 3.98
C LEU A 84 -0.33 9.43 3.66
N ARG A 85 -0.58 9.65 2.37
CA ARG A 85 -1.83 10.23 1.88
C ARG A 85 -2.37 9.32 0.81
N VAL A 86 -3.69 9.21 0.75
CA VAL A 86 -4.33 8.33 -0.24
C VAL A 86 -5.33 9.10 -1.07
N LYS A 87 -5.39 8.73 -2.35
CA LYS A 87 -6.45 9.16 -3.24
C LYS A 87 -7.11 7.88 -3.77
N VAL A 88 -8.42 7.79 -3.61
CA VAL A 88 -9.17 6.66 -4.12
C VAL A 88 -9.75 7.06 -5.47
N PHE A 89 -9.66 6.20 -6.46
CA PHE A 89 -10.19 6.47 -7.79
C PHE A 89 -10.83 5.22 -8.37
N ASP A 90 -11.67 5.40 -9.37
CA ASP A 90 -12.34 4.29 -10.01
C ASP A 90 -11.44 3.70 -11.10
N SER A 91 -11.28 2.39 -11.09
CA SER A 91 -10.54 1.69 -12.12
C SER A 91 -11.43 0.53 -12.59
N PHE A 92 -12.06 0.70 -13.72
CA PHE A 92 -12.95 -0.30 -14.31
C PHE A 92 -14.03 -0.80 -13.34
N GLY A 93 -14.63 0.14 -12.60
CA GLY A 93 -15.72 -0.19 -11.67
C GLY A 93 -15.26 -0.64 -10.30
N GLU A 94 -13.96 -0.69 -10.05
CA GLU A 94 -13.40 -1.08 -8.75
C GLU A 94 -12.66 0.09 -8.15
N ASP A 95 -12.66 0.19 -6.83
CA ASP A 95 -11.85 1.22 -6.16
C ASP A 95 -10.38 0.87 -6.27
N ALA A 96 -9.60 1.81 -6.75
CA ALA A 96 -8.15 1.72 -6.75
C ALA A 96 -7.61 2.83 -5.86
N PHE A 97 -6.36 2.67 -5.43
CA PHE A 97 -5.77 3.58 -4.47
C PHE A 97 -4.43 4.08 -4.98
N ARG A 98 -4.20 5.38 -4.84
CA ARG A 98 -2.88 5.95 -5.09
C ARG A 98 -2.39 6.56 -3.80
N VAL A 99 -1.23 6.10 -3.34
CA VAL A 99 -0.66 6.54 -2.08
C VAL A 99 0.61 7.31 -2.33
N THR A 100 0.73 8.46 -1.68
CA THR A 100 1.94 9.28 -1.72
C THR A 100 2.62 9.18 -0.37
N ILE A 101 3.93 8.94 -0.39
CA ILE A 101 4.75 8.80 0.81
C ILE A 101 5.64 10.03 0.86
N ALA A 102 5.33 10.95 1.77
CA ALA A 102 6.07 12.22 1.85
C ALA A 102 6.89 12.27 3.14
N ARG A 103 8.12 12.75 3.04
CA ARG A 103 8.93 12.97 4.25
C ARG A 103 8.33 14.14 5.03
N ILE A 104 8.40 14.01 6.33
CA ILE A 104 7.97 15.07 7.24
C ILE A 104 9.10 16.07 7.45
#